data_82274fe0ff08edd2a88cd5b04d38e212
#
_entry.id   82274fe0ff08edd2a88cd5b04d38e212
#
_cell.length_a   1.000
_cell.length_b   1.000
_cell.length_c   1.000
_cell.angle_alpha   90.00
_cell.angle_beta   90.00
_cell.angle_gamma   90.00
#
_symmetry.space_group_name_H-M   'P 1'
#
loop_
_entity.id
_entity.type
_entity.pdbx_description
1 polymer ?
#
loop_
_entity_poly.entity_id
_entity_poly.type
_entity_poly.pdbx_seq_one_letter_code
_entity_poly.pdbx_strand_id
1 'polypeptide(L)'
;MVISDIRTHLLSVPYRDPPKIGVADYSALEAKINLLVVEVETKSGVIGTGHLHPVAGGMRTLETCIHEMLKPLLIGEEATNVEALWQKMWRATYIQGRMGITVMAMSALDVALWDAVGRHAGKPLWELWGGSGDALPIYGSGCFRGLGHDGMIEKAKRYVDQGYTTIKMQVGHVFTEDEDVANVRDMRQELGSGIGIMLDVNQGWTADEAIRVGSRLDEFDLAWLEEPVVADDFEGYHKVADAIQTPVVGGENHFTHHDFKPFFASRKIPIIQPDIMRGGYTELKVIANQAHDVGIKMAPHLFYQLNSLLNACIPNPMWLEYMGWFDHLWVNPALPENGLLKPPTRPGHGFDFKPELFKEFPYQA
;
A
#
# COMPACT_ATOMS: atom_id res chain seq x y z
N MET A 1 11.26 -20.64 -17.69
CA MET A 1 12.24 -19.65 -17.16
C MET A 1 12.79 -20.13 -15.81
N VAL A 2 13.94 -20.83 -15.82
CA VAL A 2 14.52 -21.35 -14.58
C VAL A 2 15.26 -20.23 -13.84
N ILE A 3 14.98 -20.05 -12.55
CA ILE A 3 15.65 -19.06 -11.69
C ILE A 3 17.12 -19.44 -11.51
N SER A 4 18.04 -18.54 -11.86
CA SER A 4 19.49 -18.73 -11.77
C SER A 4 20.12 -18.01 -10.60
N ASP A 5 19.63 -16.81 -10.26
CA ASP A 5 20.11 -16.02 -9.14
C ASP A 5 19.03 -15.09 -8.56
N ILE A 6 19.24 -14.68 -7.32
CA ILE A 6 18.45 -13.66 -6.62
C ILE A 6 19.43 -12.72 -5.94
N ARG A 7 19.31 -11.43 -6.26
CA ARG A 7 20.14 -10.35 -5.68
C ARG A 7 19.26 -9.35 -4.95
N THR A 8 19.85 -8.66 -3.99
CA THR A 8 19.20 -7.59 -3.24
C THR A 8 20.05 -6.32 -3.26
N HIS A 9 19.39 -5.18 -3.24
CA HIS A 9 20.02 -3.88 -3.12
C HIS A 9 19.30 -3.10 -2.02
N LEU A 10 20.05 -2.58 -1.07
CA LEU A 10 19.52 -1.76 0.01
C LEU A 10 19.84 -0.30 -0.30
N LEU A 11 18.80 0.53 -0.39
CA LEU A 11 18.90 1.94 -0.73
C LEU A 11 18.30 2.82 0.37
N SER A 12 18.81 4.05 0.50
CA SER A 12 18.30 5.08 1.42
C SER A 12 18.20 6.41 0.68
N VAL A 13 17.08 6.65 0.01
CA VAL A 13 16.87 7.77 -0.91
C VAL A 13 16.16 8.92 -0.20
N PRO A 14 16.61 10.19 -0.34
CA PRO A 14 15.87 11.32 0.21
C PRO A 14 14.49 11.48 -0.43
N TYR A 15 13.49 11.85 0.38
CA TYR A 15 12.20 12.31 -0.17
C TYR A 15 12.38 13.63 -0.91
N ARG A 16 11.61 13.87 -1.96
CA ARG A 16 11.45 15.20 -2.56
C ARG A 16 10.54 16.10 -1.71
N ASP A 17 9.48 15.53 -1.15
CA ASP A 17 8.55 16.19 -0.24
C ASP A 17 8.43 15.27 1.01
N PRO A 18 9.26 15.47 2.04
CA PRO A 18 9.30 14.61 3.21
C PRO A 18 7.95 14.58 3.92
N PRO A 19 7.47 13.42 4.33
CA PRO A 19 6.27 13.33 5.15
C PRO A 19 6.48 14.02 6.50
N LYS A 20 5.43 14.64 7.03
CA LYS A 20 5.38 15.22 8.37
C LYS A 20 4.27 14.53 9.15
N ILE A 21 4.53 13.30 9.56
CA ILE A 21 3.51 12.45 10.20
C ILE A 21 3.15 12.98 11.59
N GLY A 22 4.11 13.61 12.27
CA GLY A 22 3.88 14.26 13.56
C GLY A 22 3.76 13.30 14.74
N VAL A 23 4.15 12.03 14.57
CA VAL A 23 4.19 11.01 15.64
C VAL A 23 5.63 10.56 15.83
N ALA A 24 6.13 10.61 17.08
CA ALA A 24 7.55 10.32 17.38
C ALA A 24 8.00 8.93 16.90
N ASP A 25 7.13 7.94 16.98
CA ASP A 25 7.42 6.55 16.58
C ASP A 25 7.65 6.40 15.08
N TYR A 26 7.19 7.35 14.27
CA TYR A 26 7.37 7.37 12.81
C TYR A 26 8.47 8.32 12.33
N SER A 27 9.27 8.91 13.23
CA SER A 27 10.33 9.86 12.88
C SER A 27 11.38 9.29 11.90
N ALA A 28 11.65 8.00 11.95
CA ALA A 28 12.55 7.31 11.01
C ALA A 28 12.00 7.30 9.58
N LEU A 29 10.67 7.27 9.40
CA LEU A 29 10.01 7.35 8.10
C LEU A 29 10.17 8.74 7.48
N GLU A 30 10.14 9.79 8.30
CA GLU A 30 10.21 11.18 7.82
C GLU A 30 11.58 11.55 7.22
N ALA A 31 12.62 10.78 7.50
CA ALA A 31 13.98 11.11 7.07
C ALA A 31 14.28 10.72 5.62
N LYS A 32 14.03 9.47 5.25
CA LYS A 32 14.42 8.90 3.96
C LYS A 32 13.53 7.73 3.57
N ILE A 33 13.43 7.48 2.26
CA ILE A 33 12.84 6.28 1.68
C ILE A 33 13.88 5.16 1.77
N ASN A 34 13.71 4.25 2.72
CA ASN A 34 14.53 3.04 2.76
C ASN A 34 13.89 1.97 1.86
N LEU A 35 14.62 1.50 0.86
CA LEU A 35 14.15 0.50 -0.09
C LEU A 35 15.03 -0.73 -0.07
N LEU A 36 14.39 -1.90 0.04
CA LEU A 36 14.98 -3.15 -0.34
C LEU A 36 14.49 -3.50 -1.74
N VAL A 37 15.37 -3.50 -2.73
CA VAL A 37 15.08 -3.91 -4.11
C VAL A 37 15.57 -5.34 -4.30
N VAL A 38 14.73 -6.18 -4.89
CA VAL A 38 15.03 -7.58 -5.21
C VAL A 38 15.08 -7.75 -6.72
N GLU A 39 16.09 -8.43 -7.22
CA GLU A 39 16.19 -8.88 -8.61
C GLU A 39 16.14 -10.41 -8.65
N VAL A 40 15.23 -10.96 -9.44
CA VAL A 40 15.16 -12.39 -9.78
C VAL A 40 15.66 -12.57 -11.20
N GLU A 41 16.84 -13.19 -11.34
CA GLU A 41 17.45 -13.50 -12.65
C GLU A 41 17.14 -14.93 -13.06
N THR A 42 16.87 -15.12 -14.34
CA THR A 42 16.61 -16.45 -14.93
C THR A 42 17.74 -16.87 -15.87
N LYS A 43 17.86 -18.18 -16.13
CA LYS A 43 18.84 -18.74 -17.10
C LYS A 43 18.65 -18.20 -18.51
N SER A 44 17.49 -17.66 -18.85
CA SER A 44 17.22 -17.02 -20.14
C SER A 44 17.64 -15.55 -20.18
N GLY A 45 18.20 -15.00 -19.10
CA GLY A 45 18.65 -13.62 -19.03
C GLY A 45 17.54 -12.62 -18.68
N VAL A 46 16.32 -13.07 -18.44
CA VAL A 46 15.23 -12.20 -17.95
C VAL A 46 15.48 -11.87 -16.48
N ILE A 47 15.40 -10.59 -16.14
CA ILE A 47 15.47 -10.10 -14.76
C ILE A 47 14.14 -9.44 -14.43
N GLY A 48 13.49 -9.95 -13.37
CA GLY A 48 12.34 -9.29 -12.77
C GLY A 48 12.73 -8.57 -11.49
N THR A 49 12.09 -7.45 -11.20
CA THR A 49 12.37 -6.61 -10.03
C THR A 49 11.16 -6.50 -9.12
N GLY A 50 11.41 -6.48 -7.81
CA GLY A 50 10.43 -6.19 -6.77
C GLY A 50 11.05 -5.32 -5.70
N HIS A 51 10.24 -4.70 -4.86
CA HIS A 51 10.78 -3.85 -3.81
C HIS A 51 9.85 -3.77 -2.60
N LEU A 52 10.45 -3.37 -1.48
CA LEU A 52 9.77 -3.06 -0.22
C LEU A 52 10.25 -1.71 0.29
N HIS A 53 9.36 -1.03 1.01
CA HIS A 53 9.69 0.15 1.81
C HIS A 53 9.36 -0.14 3.29
N PRO A 54 10.26 -0.78 4.05
CA PRO A 54 10.03 -1.07 5.45
C PRO A 54 10.13 0.21 6.28
N VAL A 55 8.99 0.65 6.80
CA VAL A 55 8.82 1.92 7.53
C VAL A 55 9.63 1.97 8.81
N ALA A 56 9.63 0.87 9.58
CA ALA A 56 10.28 0.81 10.90
C ALA A 56 11.74 0.32 10.86
N GLY A 57 12.36 0.25 9.67
CA GLY A 57 13.71 -0.31 9.52
C GLY A 57 13.71 -1.82 9.24
N GLY A 58 14.75 -2.54 9.71
CA GLY A 58 14.85 -3.99 9.48
C GLY A 58 15.36 -4.39 8.09
N MET A 59 15.95 -3.46 7.35
CA MET A 59 16.47 -3.69 5.98
C MET A 59 17.40 -4.91 5.88
N ARG A 60 18.39 -5.00 6.79
CA ARG A 60 19.33 -6.14 6.84
C ARG A 60 18.64 -7.44 7.22
N THR A 61 17.64 -7.38 8.10
CA THR A 61 16.89 -8.58 8.51
C THR A 61 16.06 -9.13 7.34
N LEU A 62 15.44 -8.26 6.54
CA LEU A 62 14.73 -8.63 5.32
C LEU A 62 15.70 -9.25 4.29
N GLU A 63 16.85 -8.60 4.06
CA GLU A 63 17.89 -9.11 3.17
C GLU A 63 18.36 -10.51 3.59
N THR A 64 18.67 -10.70 4.88
CA THR A 64 19.06 -11.99 5.44
C THR A 64 17.97 -13.03 5.26
N CYS A 65 16.70 -12.69 5.54
CA CYS A 65 15.58 -13.59 5.32
C CYS A 65 15.50 -14.05 3.85
N ILE A 66 15.67 -13.14 2.90
CA ILE A 66 15.69 -13.47 1.47
C ILE A 66 16.85 -14.45 1.16
N HIS A 67 18.07 -14.12 1.58
CA HIS A 67 19.25 -14.89 1.17
C HIS A 67 19.39 -16.23 1.87
N GLU A 68 19.07 -16.30 3.16
CA GLU A 68 19.27 -17.53 3.94
C GLU A 68 18.08 -18.47 3.93
N MET A 69 16.85 -17.92 3.86
CA MET A 69 15.64 -18.73 3.98
C MET A 69 14.93 -18.96 2.65
N LEU A 70 14.79 -17.90 1.81
CA LEU A 70 13.90 -17.95 0.64
C LEU A 70 14.64 -18.27 -0.67
N LYS A 71 15.80 -17.64 -0.91
CA LYS A 71 16.61 -17.89 -2.12
C LYS A 71 16.95 -19.37 -2.34
N PRO A 72 17.39 -20.16 -1.31
CA PRO A 72 17.65 -21.58 -1.50
C PRO A 72 16.43 -22.39 -1.96
N LEU A 73 15.21 -21.95 -1.65
CA LEU A 73 13.98 -22.61 -2.08
C LEU A 73 13.65 -22.36 -3.55
N LEU A 74 14.13 -21.24 -4.10
CA LEU A 74 13.71 -20.72 -5.41
C LEU A 74 14.74 -21.02 -6.51
N ILE A 75 16.02 -21.08 -6.19
CA ILE A 75 17.07 -21.39 -7.19
C ILE A 75 16.81 -22.73 -7.86
N GLY A 76 16.81 -22.73 -9.19
CA GLY A 76 16.55 -23.92 -10.01
C GLY A 76 15.08 -24.19 -10.30
N GLU A 77 14.17 -23.46 -9.67
CA GLU A 77 12.73 -23.57 -9.91
C GLU A 77 12.29 -22.83 -11.19
N GLU A 78 11.11 -23.19 -11.69
CA GLU A 78 10.48 -22.55 -12.85
C GLU A 78 9.77 -21.26 -12.43
N ALA A 79 10.30 -20.11 -12.83
CA ALA A 79 9.81 -18.79 -12.43
C ALA A 79 8.37 -18.48 -12.85
N THR A 80 7.84 -19.15 -13.88
CA THR A 80 6.46 -18.96 -14.35
C THR A 80 5.41 -19.53 -13.39
N ASN A 81 5.82 -20.40 -12.44
CA ASN A 81 4.94 -21.00 -11.45
C ASN A 81 4.80 -20.14 -10.18
N VAL A 82 4.60 -18.83 -10.32
CA VAL A 82 4.69 -17.87 -9.21
C VAL A 82 3.84 -18.25 -8.01
N GLU A 83 2.57 -18.61 -8.22
CA GLU A 83 1.65 -19.00 -7.15
C GLU A 83 2.13 -20.27 -6.40
N ALA A 84 2.67 -21.24 -7.12
CA ALA A 84 3.24 -22.44 -6.51
C ALA A 84 4.53 -22.13 -5.72
N LEU A 85 5.36 -21.21 -6.22
CA LEU A 85 6.56 -20.74 -5.54
C LEU A 85 6.22 -19.96 -4.27
N TRP A 86 5.18 -19.13 -4.31
CA TRP A 86 4.65 -18.44 -3.14
C TRP A 86 4.23 -19.46 -2.06
N GLN A 87 3.46 -20.48 -2.44
CA GLN A 87 3.04 -21.56 -1.53
C GLN A 87 4.24 -22.38 -1.00
N LYS A 88 5.27 -22.57 -1.82
CA LYS A 88 6.52 -23.25 -1.40
C LYS A 88 7.24 -22.45 -0.31
N MET A 89 7.42 -21.14 -0.52
CA MET A 89 8.00 -20.24 0.48
C MET A 89 7.17 -20.21 1.76
N TRP A 90 5.85 -20.07 1.66
CA TRP A 90 4.94 -20.07 2.79
C TRP A 90 5.05 -21.33 3.65
N ARG A 91 4.99 -22.53 3.02
CA ARG A 91 5.09 -23.81 3.74
C ARG A 91 6.43 -24.02 4.42
N ALA A 92 7.52 -23.53 3.81
CA ALA A 92 8.84 -23.64 4.38
C ALA A 92 9.08 -22.73 5.58
N THR A 93 8.34 -21.63 5.69
CA THR A 93 8.62 -20.55 6.66
C THR A 93 7.50 -20.30 7.67
N TYR A 94 6.32 -20.91 7.55
CA TYR A 94 5.18 -20.58 8.40
C TYR A 94 5.42 -20.84 9.90
N ILE A 95 6.36 -21.72 10.25
CA ILE A 95 6.74 -21.98 11.65
C ILE A 95 7.52 -20.78 12.22
N GLN A 96 8.36 -20.12 11.41
CA GLN A 96 9.14 -18.96 11.81
C GLN A 96 8.33 -17.65 11.78
N GLY A 97 7.39 -17.53 10.84
CA GLY A 97 6.58 -16.33 10.73
C GLY A 97 5.52 -16.41 9.65
N ARG A 98 4.28 -16.14 10.06
CA ARG A 98 3.11 -16.03 9.16
C ARG A 98 2.73 -14.58 8.87
N MET A 99 3.46 -13.64 9.39
CA MET A 99 3.34 -12.19 9.21
C MET A 99 4.70 -11.51 9.39
N GLY A 100 4.76 -10.22 9.23
CA GLY A 100 5.96 -9.42 9.44
C GLY A 100 7.06 -9.72 8.42
N ILE A 101 8.30 -9.73 8.89
CA ILE A 101 9.52 -9.78 8.07
C ILE A 101 9.50 -10.91 7.03
N THR A 102 9.06 -12.11 7.42
CA THR A 102 9.07 -13.27 6.52
C THR A 102 8.13 -13.06 5.34
N VAL A 103 6.89 -12.62 5.60
CA VAL A 103 5.90 -12.39 4.53
C VAL A 103 6.27 -11.17 3.71
N MET A 104 6.83 -10.12 4.31
CA MET A 104 7.35 -8.97 3.56
C MET A 104 8.46 -9.40 2.58
N ALA A 105 9.41 -10.22 3.02
CA ALA A 105 10.45 -10.77 2.15
C ALA A 105 9.87 -11.61 1.00
N MET A 106 8.86 -12.46 1.29
CA MET A 106 8.13 -13.21 0.27
C MET A 106 7.42 -12.28 -0.73
N SER A 107 6.85 -11.17 -0.24
CA SER A 107 6.14 -10.21 -1.09
C SER A 107 7.04 -9.55 -2.13
N ALA A 108 8.27 -9.16 -1.74
CA ALA A 108 9.25 -8.60 -2.68
C ALA A 108 9.64 -9.60 -3.77
N LEU A 109 9.84 -10.86 -3.39
CA LEU A 109 10.13 -11.94 -4.34
C LEU A 109 8.94 -12.24 -5.26
N ASP A 110 7.72 -12.22 -4.74
CA ASP A 110 6.49 -12.41 -5.52
C ASP A 110 6.34 -11.33 -6.59
N VAL A 111 6.53 -10.06 -6.23
CA VAL A 111 6.49 -8.94 -7.17
C VAL A 111 7.58 -9.11 -8.24
N ALA A 112 8.80 -9.49 -7.86
CA ALA A 112 9.90 -9.72 -8.80
C ALA A 112 9.63 -10.90 -9.74
N LEU A 113 9.05 -11.98 -9.24
CA LEU A 113 8.68 -13.14 -10.06
C LEU A 113 7.59 -12.78 -11.08
N TRP A 114 6.53 -12.09 -10.67
CA TRP A 114 5.50 -11.62 -11.59
C TRP A 114 6.05 -10.64 -12.62
N ASP A 115 6.96 -9.73 -12.23
CA ASP A 115 7.64 -8.84 -13.17
C ASP A 115 8.44 -9.64 -14.22
N ALA A 116 9.19 -10.66 -13.80
CA ALA A 116 9.92 -11.54 -14.70
C ALA A 116 8.97 -12.26 -15.69
N VAL A 117 7.81 -12.74 -15.22
CA VAL A 117 6.79 -13.38 -16.06
C VAL A 117 6.27 -12.41 -17.13
N GLY A 118 5.91 -11.19 -16.73
CA GLY A 118 5.43 -10.17 -17.66
C GLY A 118 6.49 -9.74 -18.66
N ARG A 119 7.73 -9.54 -18.23
CA ARG A 119 8.88 -9.22 -19.11
C ARG A 119 9.13 -10.35 -20.13
N HIS A 120 9.08 -11.59 -19.69
CA HIS A 120 9.24 -12.75 -20.57
C HIS A 120 8.12 -12.86 -21.60
N ALA A 121 6.88 -12.61 -21.19
CA ALA A 121 5.72 -12.63 -22.07
C ALA A 121 5.63 -11.41 -23.01
N GLY A 122 6.45 -10.38 -22.78
CA GLY A 122 6.39 -9.10 -23.51
C GLY A 122 5.11 -8.31 -23.25
N LYS A 123 4.44 -8.52 -22.09
CA LYS A 123 3.14 -7.94 -21.76
C LYS A 123 3.14 -7.30 -20.37
N PRO A 124 2.37 -6.21 -20.17
CA PRO A 124 2.13 -5.68 -18.82
C PRO A 124 1.31 -6.69 -18.00
N LEU A 125 1.48 -6.67 -16.67
CA LEU A 125 0.84 -7.66 -15.78
C LEU A 125 -0.68 -7.58 -15.85
N TRP A 126 -1.27 -6.39 -15.91
CA TRP A 126 -2.72 -6.25 -15.98
C TRP A 126 -3.31 -6.96 -17.24
N GLU A 127 -2.60 -6.92 -18.37
CA GLU A 127 -3.03 -7.63 -19.59
C GLU A 127 -2.92 -9.15 -19.45
N LEU A 128 -1.84 -9.65 -18.81
CA LEU A 128 -1.68 -11.08 -18.51
C LEU A 128 -2.77 -11.62 -17.58
N TRP A 129 -3.27 -10.76 -16.69
CA TRP A 129 -4.33 -11.12 -15.75
C TRP A 129 -5.75 -10.85 -16.28
N GLY A 130 -5.87 -10.46 -17.56
CA GLY A 130 -7.15 -10.23 -18.23
C GLY A 130 -7.84 -8.92 -17.89
N GLY A 131 -7.08 -7.95 -17.38
CA GLY A 131 -7.56 -6.62 -17.05
C GLY A 131 -7.66 -5.68 -18.24
N SER A 132 -8.09 -4.44 -17.98
CA SER A 132 -8.16 -3.36 -18.96
C SER A 132 -7.09 -2.29 -18.68
N GLY A 133 -6.67 -1.58 -19.71
CA GLY A 133 -5.79 -0.42 -19.59
C GLY A 133 -6.53 0.90 -19.27
N ASP A 134 -7.75 0.82 -18.74
CA ASP A 134 -8.56 1.99 -18.42
C ASP A 134 -7.95 2.80 -17.27
N ALA A 135 -8.24 4.10 -17.27
CA ALA A 135 -7.79 4.98 -16.21
C ALA A 135 -8.53 4.66 -14.89
N LEU A 136 -7.79 4.59 -13.80
CA LEU A 136 -8.25 4.24 -12.46
C LEU A 136 -8.37 5.51 -11.60
N PRO A 137 -9.41 5.65 -10.76
CA PRO A 137 -9.52 6.76 -9.83
C PRO A 137 -8.44 6.68 -8.75
N ILE A 138 -7.89 7.84 -8.39
CA ILE A 138 -6.85 7.96 -7.38
C ILE A 138 -7.13 9.13 -6.46
N TYR A 139 -6.90 8.99 -5.16
CA TYR A 139 -7.06 10.06 -4.19
C TYR A 139 -5.73 10.65 -3.73
N GLY A 140 -5.74 11.94 -3.41
CA GLY A 140 -4.56 12.62 -2.87
C GLY A 140 -4.42 12.34 -1.38
N SER A 141 -3.33 11.68 -0.99
CA SER A 141 -2.98 11.37 0.40
C SER A 141 -1.82 12.22 0.88
N GLY A 142 -1.56 12.23 2.21
CA GLY A 142 -0.44 12.95 2.78
C GLY A 142 -0.77 14.34 3.33
N CYS A 143 -2.04 14.64 3.61
CA CYS A 143 -2.39 15.76 4.51
C CYS A 143 -2.09 15.32 5.95
N PHE A 144 -0.81 15.24 6.26
CA PHE A 144 -0.28 14.72 7.51
C PHE A 144 -0.53 15.66 8.68
N ARG A 145 -0.87 15.12 9.86
CA ARG A 145 -1.10 15.89 11.09
C ARG A 145 0.08 16.78 11.50
N GLY A 146 1.31 16.37 11.21
CA GLY A 146 2.51 17.16 11.49
C GLY A 146 2.68 18.40 10.59
N LEU A 147 1.84 18.59 9.57
CA LEU A 147 1.75 19.85 8.82
C LEU A 147 1.00 20.94 9.62
N GLY A 148 0.27 20.55 10.68
CA GLY A 148 -0.66 21.42 11.37
C GLY A 148 -1.89 21.75 10.53
N HIS A 149 -2.88 22.42 11.15
CA HIS A 149 -4.16 22.77 10.56
C HIS A 149 -4.03 23.41 9.15
N ASP A 150 -3.34 24.55 9.05
CA ASP A 150 -3.23 25.30 7.79
C ASP A 150 -2.48 24.52 6.71
N GLY A 151 -1.41 23.80 7.11
CA GLY A 151 -0.63 23.01 6.17
C GLY A 151 -1.38 21.82 5.58
N MET A 152 -2.27 21.20 6.35
CA MET A 152 -3.15 20.13 5.84
C MET A 152 -4.12 20.68 4.78
N ILE A 153 -4.75 21.83 5.06
CA ILE A 153 -5.68 22.49 4.13
C ILE A 153 -4.94 22.91 2.85
N GLU A 154 -3.77 23.52 2.98
CA GLU A 154 -2.97 23.92 1.82
C GLU A 154 -2.57 22.71 0.95
N LYS A 155 -2.18 21.60 1.57
CA LYS A 155 -1.86 20.36 0.85
C LYS A 155 -3.09 19.82 0.12
N ALA A 156 -4.24 19.79 0.77
CA ALA A 156 -5.51 19.35 0.18
C ALA A 156 -5.91 20.22 -1.03
N LYS A 157 -5.82 21.53 -0.91
CA LYS A 157 -6.10 22.46 -2.03
C LYS A 157 -5.20 22.19 -3.22
N ARG A 158 -3.91 21.92 -3.01
CA ARG A 158 -2.99 21.55 -4.10
C ARG A 158 -3.45 20.30 -4.86
N TYR A 159 -4.00 19.30 -4.17
CA TYR A 159 -4.58 18.13 -4.84
C TYR A 159 -5.83 18.49 -5.63
N VAL A 160 -6.73 19.30 -5.06
CA VAL A 160 -7.94 19.75 -5.76
C VAL A 160 -7.57 20.55 -7.03
N ASP A 161 -6.59 21.44 -6.96
CA ASP A 161 -6.06 22.21 -8.11
C ASP A 161 -5.48 21.29 -9.19
N GLN A 162 -4.99 20.10 -8.84
CA GLN A 162 -4.52 19.07 -9.76
C GLN A 162 -5.63 18.14 -10.27
N GLY A 163 -6.89 18.43 -9.95
CA GLY A 163 -8.06 17.69 -10.42
C GLY A 163 -8.43 16.47 -9.59
N TYR A 164 -7.86 16.29 -8.39
CA TYR A 164 -8.31 15.24 -7.48
C TYR A 164 -9.69 15.58 -6.91
N THR A 165 -10.57 14.61 -6.90
CA THR A 165 -11.92 14.73 -6.35
C THR A 165 -12.06 14.20 -4.93
N THR A 166 -10.99 13.63 -4.41
CA THR A 166 -10.96 13.02 -3.07
C THR A 166 -9.57 13.17 -2.46
N ILE A 167 -9.53 13.49 -1.18
CA ILE A 167 -8.29 13.63 -0.39
C ILE A 167 -8.36 12.82 0.89
N LYS A 168 -7.20 12.43 1.44
CA LYS A 168 -7.07 11.79 2.76
C LYS A 168 -6.24 12.68 3.69
N MET A 169 -6.79 12.99 4.87
CA MET A 169 -6.11 13.70 5.94
C MET A 169 -5.99 12.82 7.18
N GLN A 170 -4.98 13.07 7.98
CA GLN A 170 -4.75 12.37 9.24
C GLN A 170 -5.39 13.09 10.42
N VAL A 171 -5.90 12.32 11.38
CA VAL A 171 -6.50 12.77 12.64
C VAL A 171 -5.95 11.97 13.82
N GLY A 172 -6.29 12.35 15.04
CA GLY A 172 -5.84 11.67 16.25
C GLY A 172 -4.38 11.94 16.64
N HIS A 173 -3.86 11.15 17.57
CA HIS A 173 -2.49 11.19 18.10
C HIS A 173 -2.09 12.52 18.75
N VAL A 174 -1.77 13.55 17.95
CA VAL A 174 -1.28 14.86 18.40
C VAL A 174 -2.38 15.88 18.62
N PHE A 175 -3.58 15.60 18.17
CA PHE A 175 -4.75 16.46 18.32
C PHE A 175 -5.67 15.96 19.43
N THR A 176 -6.34 16.87 20.12
CA THR A 176 -7.49 16.55 20.97
C THR A 176 -8.71 16.21 20.11
N GLU A 177 -9.71 15.54 20.67
CA GLU A 177 -10.98 15.24 19.98
C GLU A 177 -11.64 16.50 19.40
N ASP A 178 -11.57 17.64 20.11
CA ASP A 178 -12.15 18.91 19.64
C ASP A 178 -11.35 19.52 18.48
N GLU A 179 -10.02 19.39 18.51
CA GLU A 179 -9.17 19.83 17.42
C GLU A 179 -9.37 18.96 16.16
N ASP A 180 -9.51 17.64 16.31
CA ASP A 180 -9.82 16.75 15.17
C ASP A 180 -11.12 17.16 14.49
N VAL A 181 -12.19 17.36 15.28
CA VAL A 181 -13.49 17.81 14.73
C VAL A 181 -13.39 19.19 14.08
N ALA A 182 -12.65 20.14 14.69
CA ALA A 182 -12.43 21.45 14.10
C ALA A 182 -11.64 21.38 12.79
N ASN A 183 -10.56 20.60 12.74
CA ASN A 183 -9.74 20.40 11.54
C ASN A 183 -10.57 19.83 10.37
N VAL A 184 -11.43 18.85 10.64
CA VAL A 184 -12.28 18.23 9.61
C VAL A 184 -13.37 19.20 9.15
N ARG A 185 -14.01 19.92 10.08
CA ARG A 185 -15.00 20.97 9.75
C ARG A 185 -14.39 22.02 8.82
N ASP A 186 -13.23 22.55 9.19
CA ASP A 186 -12.58 23.62 8.45
C ASP A 186 -12.09 23.11 7.08
N MET A 187 -11.57 21.86 7.01
CA MET A 187 -11.24 21.20 5.75
C MET A 187 -12.48 21.10 4.84
N ARG A 188 -13.64 20.67 5.38
CA ARG A 188 -14.91 20.59 4.64
C ARG A 188 -15.39 21.96 4.14
N GLN A 189 -15.26 23.00 4.98
CA GLN A 189 -15.61 24.37 4.59
C GLN A 189 -14.72 24.89 3.44
N GLU A 190 -13.43 24.64 3.51
CA GLU A 190 -12.46 25.11 2.52
C GLU A 190 -12.54 24.36 1.17
N LEU A 191 -12.86 23.07 1.18
CA LEU A 191 -12.94 22.25 -0.03
C LEU A 191 -14.35 22.20 -0.64
N GLY A 192 -15.37 22.53 0.13
CA GLY A 192 -16.77 22.42 -0.29
C GLY A 192 -17.28 20.97 -0.32
N SER A 193 -18.58 20.79 -0.61
CA SER A 193 -19.26 19.48 -0.59
C SER A 193 -18.94 18.58 -1.79
N GLY A 194 -18.31 19.12 -2.84
CA GLY A 194 -17.97 18.37 -4.06
C GLY A 194 -16.71 17.51 -3.95
N ILE A 195 -15.94 17.67 -2.87
CA ILE A 195 -14.68 16.93 -2.65
C ILE A 195 -14.88 15.87 -1.57
N GLY A 196 -14.56 14.62 -1.87
CA GLY A 196 -14.53 13.54 -0.89
C GLY A 196 -13.41 13.76 0.14
N ILE A 197 -13.73 13.61 1.43
CA ILE A 197 -12.74 13.65 2.51
C ILE A 197 -12.69 12.28 3.16
N MET A 198 -11.48 11.72 3.22
CA MET A 198 -11.12 10.49 3.91
C MET A 198 -10.33 10.86 5.15
N LEU A 199 -10.55 10.17 6.24
CA LEU A 199 -9.79 10.34 7.47
C LEU A 199 -8.96 9.10 7.78
N ASP A 200 -7.74 9.30 8.26
CA ASP A 200 -6.86 8.24 8.71
C ASP A 200 -6.39 8.50 10.15
N VAL A 201 -6.79 7.60 11.03
CA VAL A 201 -6.46 7.67 12.46
C VAL A 201 -5.12 6.99 12.76
N ASN A 202 -4.66 6.11 11.89
CA ASN A 202 -3.46 5.28 12.08
C ASN A 202 -3.45 4.60 13.46
N GLN A 203 -4.54 3.92 13.81
CA GLN A 203 -4.68 3.12 15.05
C GLN A 203 -4.60 3.95 16.35
N GLY A 204 -4.87 5.26 16.28
CA GLY A 204 -4.65 6.20 17.39
C GLY A 204 -5.72 6.22 18.46
N TRP A 205 -6.90 5.60 18.26
CA TRP A 205 -8.02 5.64 19.19
C TRP A 205 -8.36 4.27 19.77
N THR A 206 -9.03 4.29 20.92
CA THR A 206 -9.82 3.16 21.40
C THR A 206 -11.18 3.12 20.68
N ALA A 207 -11.88 2.00 20.72
CA ALA A 207 -13.21 1.90 20.09
C ALA A 207 -14.20 2.94 20.65
N ASP A 208 -14.14 3.22 21.96
CA ASP A 208 -15.03 4.21 22.59
C ASP A 208 -14.68 5.66 22.15
N GLU A 209 -13.41 5.98 21.98
CA GLU A 209 -12.97 7.26 21.41
C GLU A 209 -13.40 7.39 19.95
N ALA A 210 -13.16 6.35 19.15
CA ALA A 210 -13.57 6.32 17.75
C ALA A 210 -15.08 6.53 17.56
N ILE A 211 -15.91 5.96 18.44
CA ILE A 211 -17.37 6.17 18.43
C ILE A 211 -17.72 7.61 18.82
N ARG A 212 -17.11 8.15 19.89
CA ARG A 212 -17.40 9.53 20.31
C ARG A 212 -17.02 10.56 19.27
N VAL A 213 -15.81 10.45 18.71
CA VAL A 213 -15.31 11.38 17.70
C VAL A 213 -16.00 11.14 16.36
N GLY A 214 -16.11 9.89 15.92
CA GLY A 214 -16.74 9.50 14.66
C GLY A 214 -18.20 9.97 14.56
N SER A 215 -18.98 9.83 15.65
CA SER A 215 -20.36 10.34 15.67
C SER A 215 -20.46 11.87 15.50
N ARG A 216 -19.46 12.63 15.95
CA ARG A 216 -19.39 14.09 15.72
C ARG A 216 -18.93 14.42 14.29
N LEU A 217 -18.18 13.51 13.66
CA LEU A 217 -17.66 13.67 12.32
C LEU A 217 -18.66 13.27 11.23
N ASP A 218 -19.69 12.49 11.56
CA ASP A 218 -20.72 12.03 10.61
C ASP A 218 -21.45 13.19 9.89
N GLU A 219 -21.54 14.40 10.51
CA GLU A 219 -22.14 15.57 9.88
C GLU A 219 -21.36 16.11 8.68
N PHE A 220 -20.08 15.73 8.51
CA PHE A 220 -19.21 16.26 7.44
C PHE A 220 -19.20 15.42 6.16
N ASP A 221 -20.05 14.40 6.02
CA ASP A 221 -20.18 13.55 4.81
C ASP A 221 -18.83 13.00 4.34
N LEU A 222 -18.23 12.19 5.19
CA LEU A 222 -16.89 11.61 4.96
C LEU A 222 -16.96 10.38 4.07
N ALA A 223 -15.95 10.19 3.21
CA ALA A 223 -15.84 9.01 2.36
C ALA A 223 -15.50 7.75 3.16
N TRP A 224 -14.61 7.88 4.18
CA TRP A 224 -14.32 6.82 5.16
C TRP A 224 -13.57 7.33 6.41
N LEU A 225 -13.55 6.47 7.45
CA LEU A 225 -12.70 6.55 8.62
C LEU A 225 -11.78 5.32 8.64
N GLU A 226 -10.47 5.53 8.43
CA GLU A 226 -9.43 4.51 8.27
C GLU A 226 -8.73 4.24 9.60
N GLU A 227 -8.49 2.94 9.88
CA GLU A 227 -7.79 2.44 11.06
C GLU A 227 -8.13 3.17 12.39
N PRO A 228 -9.43 3.24 12.77
CA PRO A 228 -9.80 3.94 14.00
C PRO A 228 -9.19 3.32 15.27
N VAL A 229 -8.97 2.00 15.26
CA VAL A 229 -8.44 1.21 16.37
C VAL A 229 -7.23 0.38 15.93
N VAL A 230 -6.50 -0.22 16.85
CA VAL A 230 -5.36 -1.10 16.53
C VAL A 230 -5.79 -2.24 15.61
N ALA A 231 -4.90 -2.63 14.69
CA ALA A 231 -5.21 -3.56 13.60
C ALA A 231 -5.80 -4.90 14.08
N ASP A 232 -5.36 -5.41 15.22
CA ASP A 232 -5.80 -6.69 15.79
C ASP A 232 -7.15 -6.61 16.53
N ASP A 233 -7.69 -5.41 16.77
CA ASP A 233 -8.98 -5.22 17.47
C ASP A 233 -10.18 -5.30 16.51
N PHE A 234 -10.41 -6.47 15.93
CA PHE A 234 -11.55 -6.70 15.03
C PHE A 234 -12.91 -6.42 15.69
N GLU A 235 -13.05 -6.68 16.98
CA GLU A 235 -14.28 -6.35 17.72
C GLU A 235 -14.48 -4.84 17.82
N GLY A 236 -13.40 -4.08 18.05
CA GLY A 236 -13.40 -2.62 18.03
C GLY A 236 -13.79 -2.07 16.66
N TYR A 237 -13.22 -2.58 15.57
CA TYR A 237 -13.65 -2.23 14.20
C TYR A 237 -15.16 -2.43 14.03
N HIS A 238 -15.69 -3.57 14.45
CA HIS A 238 -17.12 -3.89 14.31
C HIS A 238 -18.01 -2.99 15.16
N LYS A 239 -17.58 -2.65 16.39
CA LYS A 239 -18.31 -1.74 17.28
C LYS A 239 -18.38 -0.33 16.70
N VAL A 240 -17.26 0.17 16.19
CA VAL A 240 -17.20 1.49 15.56
C VAL A 240 -18.10 1.52 14.32
N ALA A 241 -17.99 0.53 13.43
CA ALA A 241 -18.80 0.44 12.22
C ALA A 241 -20.32 0.32 12.49
N ASP A 242 -20.72 -0.26 13.62
CA ASP A 242 -22.14 -0.32 14.01
C ASP A 242 -22.65 1.01 14.60
N ALA A 243 -21.76 1.87 15.11
CA ALA A 243 -22.14 3.05 15.87
C ALA A 243 -22.12 4.35 15.08
N ILE A 244 -21.35 4.44 13.98
CA ILE A 244 -21.23 5.66 13.16
C ILE A 244 -21.77 5.43 11.74
N GLN A 245 -22.09 6.52 11.03
CA GLN A 245 -22.59 6.45 9.65
C GLN A 245 -21.44 6.41 8.63
N THR A 246 -20.32 7.05 8.94
CA THR A 246 -19.13 7.07 8.10
C THR A 246 -18.57 5.64 7.93
N PRO A 247 -18.33 5.18 6.68
CA PRO A 247 -17.75 3.86 6.44
C PRO A 247 -16.41 3.68 7.16
N VAL A 248 -16.28 2.63 7.98
CA VAL A 248 -15.01 2.25 8.61
C VAL A 248 -14.23 1.35 7.66
N VAL A 249 -12.94 1.62 7.48
CA VAL A 249 -12.05 0.89 6.59
C VAL A 249 -10.73 0.55 7.29
N GLY A 250 -9.98 -0.42 6.75
CA GLY A 250 -8.67 -0.80 7.26
C GLY A 250 -8.09 -1.97 6.47
N GLY A 251 -6.90 -2.40 6.85
CA GLY A 251 -6.29 -3.55 6.20
C GLY A 251 -4.80 -3.40 5.90
N GLU A 252 -4.25 -2.19 5.91
CA GLU A 252 -2.85 -1.95 5.57
C GLU A 252 -1.86 -2.68 6.48
N ASN A 253 -2.25 -3.00 7.70
CA ASN A 253 -1.43 -3.70 8.69
C ASN A 253 -1.69 -5.22 8.75
N HIS A 254 -2.61 -5.74 7.94
CA HIS A 254 -2.95 -7.16 7.88
C HIS A 254 -2.14 -7.92 6.82
N PHE A 255 -1.77 -9.17 7.14
CA PHE A 255 -0.94 -10.01 6.28
C PHE A 255 -1.73 -11.16 5.69
N THR A 256 -1.56 -11.41 4.40
CA THR A 256 -2.18 -12.50 3.68
C THR A 256 -3.72 -12.54 3.81
N HIS A 257 -4.41 -13.39 3.03
CA HIS A 257 -5.85 -13.56 3.13
C HIS A 257 -6.33 -14.12 4.48
N HIS A 258 -5.42 -14.66 5.29
CA HIS A 258 -5.79 -15.23 6.58
C HIS A 258 -6.22 -14.17 7.59
N ASP A 259 -5.56 -13.00 7.60
CA ASP A 259 -5.87 -11.91 8.54
C ASP A 259 -7.13 -11.13 8.12
N PHE A 260 -7.55 -11.23 6.85
CA PHE A 260 -8.79 -10.59 6.37
C PHE A 260 -10.07 -11.39 6.67
N LYS A 261 -9.96 -12.65 7.12
CA LYS A 261 -11.15 -13.50 7.42
C LYS A 261 -12.17 -12.88 8.37
N PRO A 262 -11.78 -12.17 9.45
CA PRO A 262 -12.74 -11.52 10.34
C PRO A 262 -13.56 -10.43 9.62
N PHE A 263 -12.94 -9.65 8.73
CA PHE A 263 -13.63 -8.64 7.92
C PHE A 263 -14.62 -9.30 6.96
N PHE A 264 -14.21 -10.37 6.27
CA PHE A 264 -15.10 -11.11 5.37
C PHE A 264 -16.29 -11.77 6.10
N ALA A 265 -16.07 -12.30 7.30
CA ALA A 265 -17.10 -12.93 8.10
C ALA A 265 -18.15 -11.91 8.60
N SER A 266 -17.71 -10.75 9.06
CA SER A 266 -18.59 -9.70 9.59
C SER A 266 -19.32 -8.92 8.51
N ARG A 267 -18.68 -8.66 7.38
CA ARG A 267 -19.15 -7.79 6.28
C ARG A 267 -19.47 -6.36 6.72
N LYS A 268 -18.95 -5.91 7.89
CA LYS A 268 -19.19 -4.57 8.42
C LYS A 268 -18.23 -3.54 7.88
N ILE A 269 -17.09 -4.01 7.39
CA ILE A 269 -16.06 -3.16 6.80
C ILE A 269 -16.22 -3.21 5.27
N PRO A 270 -16.79 -2.16 4.65
CA PRO A 270 -17.21 -2.22 3.24
C PRO A 270 -16.04 -2.10 2.26
N ILE A 271 -14.89 -1.61 2.73
CA ILE A 271 -13.68 -1.40 1.93
C ILE A 271 -12.49 -1.91 2.74
N ILE A 272 -11.63 -2.70 2.10
CA ILE A 272 -10.35 -3.14 2.69
C ILE A 272 -9.17 -2.54 1.95
N GLN A 273 -8.06 -2.36 2.66
CA GLN A 273 -6.86 -1.66 2.18
C GLN A 273 -5.59 -2.53 2.30
N PRO A 274 -5.54 -3.73 1.67
CA PRO A 274 -4.36 -4.57 1.78
C PRO A 274 -3.15 -3.89 1.15
N ASP A 275 -1.98 -4.11 1.76
CA ASP A 275 -0.70 -3.58 1.27
C ASP A 275 0.06 -4.65 0.49
N ILE A 276 0.57 -4.31 -0.69
CA ILE A 276 1.34 -5.22 -1.55
C ILE A 276 2.61 -5.75 -0.86
N MET A 277 3.15 -5.01 0.11
CA MET A 277 4.29 -5.49 0.91
C MET A 277 3.92 -6.62 1.88
N ARG A 278 2.65 -6.92 2.09
CA ARG A 278 2.15 -7.89 3.09
C ARG A 278 1.55 -9.15 2.47
N GLY A 279 1.88 -9.43 1.23
CA GLY A 279 1.42 -10.64 0.53
C GLY A 279 1.88 -10.75 -0.92
N GLY A 280 2.32 -9.63 -1.53
CA GLY A 280 2.62 -9.58 -2.97
C GLY A 280 1.36 -9.66 -3.82
N TYR A 281 1.52 -9.70 -5.12
CA TYR A 281 0.41 -9.81 -6.07
C TYR A 281 -0.39 -11.10 -5.90
N THR A 282 0.30 -12.21 -5.60
CA THR A 282 -0.36 -13.53 -5.45
C THR A 282 -1.41 -13.50 -4.33
N GLU A 283 -1.07 -13.01 -3.14
CA GLU A 283 -2.02 -12.91 -2.03
C GLU A 283 -3.06 -11.81 -2.23
N LEU A 284 -2.68 -10.65 -2.77
CA LEU A 284 -3.64 -9.58 -3.00
C LEU A 284 -4.74 -9.98 -3.98
N LYS A 285 -4.43 -10.80 -5.00
CA LYS A 285 -5.45 -11.38 -5.90
C LYS A 285 -6.40 -12.32 -5.15
N VAL A 286 -5.88 -13.13 -4.22
CA VAL A 286 -6.72 -14.01 -3.38
C VAL A 286 -7.62 -13.18 -2.47
N ILE A 287 -7.08 -12.15 -1.82
CA ILE A 287 -7.83 -11.21 -0.96
C ILE A 287 -8.93 -10.51 -1.76
N ALA A 288 -8.62 -9.99 -2.96
CA ALA A 288 -9.58 -9.31 -3.83
C ALA A 288 -10.76 -10.21 -4.21
N ASN A 289 -10.50 -11.45 -4.61
CA ASN A 289 -11.55 -12.41 -4.96
C ASN A 289 -12.43 -12.76 -3.74
N GLN A 290 -11.83 -13.06 -2.59
CA GLN A 290 -12.59 -13.36 -1.37
C GLN A 290 -13.43 -12.16 -0.89
N ALA A 291 -12.89 -10.95 -0.99
CA ALA A 291 -13.62 -9.71 -0.70
C ALA A 291 -14.80 -9.51 -1.66
N HIS A 292 -14.58 -9.75 -2.95
CA HIS A 292 -15.63 -9.66 -3.97
C HIS A 292 -16.80 -10.62 -3.67
N ASP A 293 -16.50 -11.87 -3.31
CA ASP A 293 -17.49 -12.91 -3.00
C ASP A 293 -18.45 -12.49 -1.87
N VAL A 294 -18.02 -11.58 -1.00
CA VAL A 294 -18.84 -11.07 0.13
C VAL A 294 -19.28 -9.63 -0.05
N GLY A 295 -19.01 -9.01 -1.22
CA GLY A 295 -19.45 -7.65 -1.57
C GLY A 295 -18.58 -6.53 -1.02
N ILE A 296 -17.35 -6.82 -0.57
CA ILE A 296 -16.39 -5.85 -0.06
C ILE A 296 -15.53 -5.30 -1.20
N LYS A 297 -15.30 -3.98 -1.20
CA LYS A 297 -14.43 -3.29 -2.16
C LYS A 297 -12.97 -3.32 -1.69
N MET A 298 -12.04 -3.07 -2.63
CA MET A 298 -10.61 -3.04 -2.36
C MET A 298 -9.98 -1.73 -2.84
N ALA A 299 -9.35 -1.01 -1.91
CA ALA A 299 -8.59 0.20 -2.14
C ALA A 299 -7.17 -0.01 -1.56
N PRO A 300 -6.24 -0.63 -2.28
CA PRO A 300 -4.96 -1.06 -1.72
C PRO A 300 -4.13 0.13 -1.24
N HIS A 301 -3.47 -0.06 -0.09
CA HIS A 301 -2.64 0.93 0.56
C HIS A 301 -1.37 1.22 -0.25
N LEU A 302 -0.98 2.49 -0.33
CA LEU A 302 0.29 2.98 -0.87
C LEU A 302 0.63 2.37 -2.26
N PHE A 303 1.87 2.39 -2.69
CA PHE A 303 2.40 1.76 -3.92
C PHE A 303 1.48 1.82 -5.14
N TYR A 304 0.85 2.98 -5.38
CA TYR A 304 -0.13 3.16 -6.45
C TYR A 304 0.37 2.70 -7.83
N GLN A 305 1.67 2.79 -8.10
CA GLN A 305 2.26 2.29 -9.34
C GLN A 305 2.04 0.77 -9.49
N LEU A 306 2.44 -0.02 -8.48
CA LEU A 306 2.26 -1.46 -8.49
C LEU A 306 0.80 -1.85 -8.37
N ASN A 307 0.05 -1.16 -7.50
CA ASN A 307 -1.36 -1.43 -7.27
C ASN A 307 -2.25 -1.07 -8.49
N SER A 308 -1.81 -0.18 -9.38
CA SER A 308 -2.54 0.12 -10.62
C SER A 308 -2.70 -1.10 -11.52
N LEU A 309 -1.69 -1.98 -11.56
CA LEU A 309 -1.73 -3.22 -12.33
C LEU A 309 -2.75 -4.20 -11.76
N LEU A 310 -2.84 -4.26 -10.44
CA LEU A 310 -3.80 -5.11 -9.74
C LEU A 310 -5.23 -4.57 -9.89
N ASN A 311 -5.45 -3.27 -9.63
CA ASN A 311 -6.77 -2.65 -9.73
C ASN A 311 -7.34 -2.69 -11.14
N ALA A 312 -6.50 -2.75 -12.17
CA ALA A 312 -6.93 -2.91 -13.56
C ALA A 312 -7.54 -4.29 -13.87
N CYS A 313 -7.40 -5.29 -13.00
CA CYS A 313 -7.82 -6.66 -13.26
C CYS A 313 -8.67 -7.33 -12.17
N ILE A 314 -8.73 -6.77 -10.95
CA ILE A 314 -9.57 -7.35 -9.87
C ILE A 314 -11.05 -7.01 -10.06
N PRO A 315 -11.98 -7.84 -9.52
CA PRO A 315 -13.42 -7.65 -9.77
C PRO A 315 -14.06 -6.53 -8.94
N ASN A 316 -13.39 -6.04 -7.89
CA ASN A 316 -13.91 -5.11 -6.89
C ASN A 316 -13.01 -3.90 -6.62
N PRO A 317 -12.35 -3.30 -7.65
CA PRO A 317 -11.42 -2.20 -7.42
C PRO A 317 -12.15 -0.96 -6.94
N MET A 318 -11.41 -0.13 -6.18
CA MET A 318 -11.83 1.20 -5.78
C MET A 318 -10.71 2.21 -6.10
N TRP A 319 -10.45 3.16 -5.23
CA TRP A 319 -9.39 4.14 -5.43
C TRP A 319 -7.99 3.56 -5.25
N LEU A 320 -7.02 4.22 -5.89
CA LEU A 320 -5.59 4.10 -5.58
C LEU A 320 -5.17 5.25 -4.67
N GLU A 321 -4.16 5.03 -3.84
CA GLU A 321 -3.62 6.04 -2.94
C GLU A 321 -2.40 6.74 -3.54
N TYR A 322 -2.41 8.06 -3.66
CA TYR A 322 -1.29 8.84 -4.19
C TYR A 322 -0.66 9.74 -3.14
N MET A 323 0.63 9.54 -2.89
CA MET A 323 1.46 10.41 -2.05
C MET A 323 2.65 11.04 -2.80
N GLY A 324 3.00 10.53 -3.98
CA GLY A 324 4.11 11.03 -4.80
C GLY A 324 5.52 10.66 -4.28
N TRP A 325 5.61 9.87 -3.21
CA TRP A 325 6.91 9.56 -2.57
C TRP A 325 7.90 8.88 -3.48
N PHE A 326 7.41 7.98 -4.35
CA PHE A 326 8.24 7.10 -5.19
C PHE A 326 8.44 7.60 -6.63
N ASP A 327 7.78 8.68 -7.05
CA ASP A 327 7.78 9.15 -8.44
C ASP A 327 9.18 9.37 -8.99
N HIS A 328 10.04 9.96 -8.18
CA HIS A 328 11.40 10.33 -8.59
C HIS A 328 12.35 9.13 -8.66
N LEU A 329 11.96 7.96 -8.20
CA LEU A 329 12.78 6.74 -8.21
C LEU A 329 12.79 6.07 -9.59
N TRP A 330 11.75 6.32 -10.40
CA TRP A 330 11.51 5.60 -11.65
C TRP A 330 12.05 6.34 -12.86
N VAL A 331 12.54 5.58 -13.85
CA VAL A 331 12.91 6.13 -15.16
C VAL A 331 11.68 6.69 -15.86
N ASN A 332 10.56 5.93 -15.81
CA ASN A 332 9.29 6.30 -16.43
C ASN A 332 8.16 6.11 -15.41
N PRO A 333 7.93 7.08 -14.51
CA PRO A 333 6.84 6.99 -13.55
C PRO A 333 5.49 7.06 -14.25
N ALA A 334 4.50 6.29 -13.78
CA ALA A 334 3.12 6.54 -14.08
C ALA A 334 2.64 7.67 -13.15
N LEU A 335 2.30 8.82 -13.72
CA LEU A 335 1.86 9.98 -12.94
C LEU A 335 0.35 10.17 -13.12
N PRO A 336 -0.38 10.52 -12.06
CA PRO A 336 -1.80 10.84 -12.15
C PRO A 336 -2.06 12.11 -12.98
N GLU A 337 -3.13 12.09 -13.74
CA GLU A 337 -3.65 13.24 -14.49
C GLU A 337 -5.12 13.44 -14.13
N ASN A 338 -5.47 14.62 -13.61
CA ASN A 338 -6.86 14.96 -13.22
C ASN A 338 -7.51 13.92 -12.29
N GLY A 339 -6.79 13.46 -11.27
CA GLY A 339 -7.30 12.48 -10.31
C GLY A 339 -7.48 11.05 -10.86
N LEU A 340 -6.89 10.76 -12.02
CA LEU A 340 -6.91 9.45 -12.67
C LEU A 340 -5.48 8.96 -12.95
N LEU A 341 -5.27 7.65 -12.87
CA LEU A 341 -4.01 7.00 -13.20
C LEU A 341 -4.24 5.92 -14.25
N LYS A 342 -3.47 5.96 -15.34
CA LYS A 342 -3.41 4.86 -16.30
C LYS A 342 -2.36 3.85 -15.87
N PRO A 343 -2.68 2.54 -15.82
CA PRO A 343 -1.69 1.52 -15.56
C PRO A 343 -0.62 1.51 -16.66
N PRO A 344 0.64 1.17 -16.34
CA PRO A 344 1.72 1.15 -17.31
C PRO A 344 1.49 0.09 -18.39
N THR A 345 1.94 0.38 -19.62
CA THR A 345 1.80 -0.51 -20.80
C THR A 345 3.09 -1.28 -21.12
N ARG A 346 4.17 -1.04 -20.37
CA ARG A 346 5.45 -1.75 -20.53
C ARG A 346 5.36 -3.16 -19.96
N PRO A 347 6.15 -4.13 -20.51
CA PRO A 347 6.17 -5.49 -19.99
C PRO A 347 6.51 -5.56 -18.49
N GLY A 348 5.98 -6.56 -17.81
CA GLY A 348 6.12 -6.74 -16.38
C GLY A 348 5.26 -5.77 -15.59
N HIS A 349 5.76 -5.29 -14.46
CA HIS A 349 5.11 -4.18 -13.73
C HIS A 349 5.36 -2.81 -14.39
N GLY A 350 6.23 -2.75 -15.39
CA GLY A 350 6.42 -1.57 -16.24
C GLY A 350 7.33 -0.48 -15.67
N PHE A 351 7.92 -0.69 -14.50
CA PHE A 351 8.79 0.30 -13.83
C PHE A 351 10.23 -0.18 -13.77
N ASP A 352 11.18 0.72 -14.05
CA ASP A 352 12.60 0.51 -13.86
C ASP A 352 13.14 1.59 -12.93
N PHE A 353 13.89 1.19 -11.90
CA PHE A 353 14.59 2.12 -11.05
C PHE A 353 15.66 2.90 -11.84
N LYS A 354 15.86 4.15 -11.50
CA LYS A 354 16.95 4.94 -12.07
C LYS A 354 18.29 4.34 -11.65
N PRO A 355 19.20 4.04 -12.60
CA PRO A 355 20.48 3.38 -12.30
C PRO A 355 21.37 4.15 -11.32
N GLU A 356 21.27 5.48 -11.33
CA GLU A 356 22.03 6.34 -10.41
C GLU A 356 21.73 6.10 -8.95
N LEU A 357 20.48 5.68 -8.59
CA LEU A 357 20.08 5.44 -7.21
C LEU A 357 20.96 4.39 -6.52
N PHE A 358 21.34 3.35 -7.25
CA PHE A 358 22.17 2.26 -6.73
C PHE A 358 23.60 2.68 -6.40
N LYS A 359 24.08 3.75 -7.01
CA LYS A 359 25.44 4.29 -6.81
C LYS A 359 25.46 5.40 -5.78
N GLU A 360 24.42 6.28 -5.80
CA GLU A 360 24.41 7.50 -5.01
C GLU A 360 23.80 7.32 -3.62
N PHE A 361 22.88 6.35 -3.47
CA PHE A 361 22.10 6.18 -2.25
C PHE A 361 22.15 4.75 -1.66
N PRO A 362 23.32 4.10 -1.56
CA PRO A 362 23.40 2.82 -0.87
C PRO A 362 23.02 3.00 0.61
N TYR A 363 22.24 2.06 1.14
CA TYR A 363 21.86 2.06 2.56
C TYR A 363 23.12 1.88 3.43
N GLN A 364 23.29 2.81 4.34
CA GLN A 364 24.32 2.74 5.38
C GLN A 364 23.62 2.43 6.70
N ALA A 365 23.98 1.28 7.30
CA ALA A 365 23.44 0.84 8.59
C ALA A 365 23.95 1.72 9.74
#